data_3e0938f8c6ee3d5d7dbab5ef29981f4b
#
_entry.id   3e0938f8c6ee3d5d7dbab5ef29981f4b
#
_cell.length_a   1.000
_cell.length_b   1.000
_cell.length_c   1.000
_cell.angle_alpha   90.00
_cell.angle_beta   90.00
_cell.angle_gamma   90.00
#
_symmetry.space_group_name_H-M   'P 1'
#
loop_
_entity.id
_entity.type
_entity.pdbx_description
1 polymer ?
#
loop_
_entity_poly.entity_id
_entity_poly.type
_entity_poly.pdbx_seq_one_letter_code
_entity_poly.pdbx_strand_id
1 'polypeptide(L)'
;MKKILGVLFASSLICAGLFAYNPPAGGQNVLRLTEPQLITGAHSACGGGIFGVTPASIVNNPALTAWEQRITLDAAGTAFVSTNSDDDHKLGGAISGGLLIPSRWCVSTLLFQGVWTEFMDMPVGNSLNFTGGVSKDITDQVSVGISGNFGLLYGDVTKSDWSASGALGAYYNFGDLGPVSDLRFGVSINNLGKVFTNTETVGIKSAKDEDYGTKPDAWPGICTIRTGVAAVFIKQQDFNLGASFDLSYPGFQNVVVDTGLQFQFRDFLKVSSSWELDAREFVYDAKNILPSVGVSFKFLFKSKEGSYLARKGWAESEMTVSGAWKQMYKNVNAVSGGVLMNLGLEDRKAPEVILWGEE
;
A
#
# COMPACT_ATOMS: atom_id res chain seq x y z
N MET A 1 -24.15 -3.56 20.54
CA MET A 1 -23.31 -3.24 19.39
C MET A 1 -23.42 -1.78 18.93
N LYS A 2 -24.59 -1.21 18.60
CA LYS A 2 -24.71 0.20 18.12
C LYS A 2 -24.17 1.25 19.09
N LYS A 3 -24.25 1.06 20.41
CA LYS A 3 -23.73 2.00 21.42
C LYS A 3 -22.21 1.95 21.58
N ILE A 4 -21.57 0.79 21.34
CA ILE A 4 -20.11 0.62 21.41
C ILE A 4 -19.44 1.25 20.17
N LEU A 5 -20.05 1.10 19.02
CA LEU A 5 -19.57 1.73 17.78
C LEU A 5 -19.63 3.26 17.88
N GLY A 6 -20.69 3.81 18.48
CA GLY A 6 -20.85 5.25 18.70
C GLY A 6 -19.83 5.83 19.69
N VAL A 7 -19.44 5.07 20.72
CA VAL A 7 -18.44 5.50 21.71
C VAL A 7 -17.02 5.46 21.10
N LEU A 8 -16.70 4.44 20.30
CA LEU A 8 -15.41 4.36 19.58
C LEU A 8 -15.28 5.49 18.54
N PHE A 9 -16.36 5.82 17.85
CA PHE A 9 -16.38 6.93 16.89
C PHE A 9 -16.28 8.30 17.58
N ALA A 10 -16.94 8.49 18.73
CA ALA A 10 -16.89 9.72 19.49
C ALA A 10 -15.55 9.93 20.20
N SER A 11 -14.89 8.86 20.69
CA SER A 11 -13.58 8.97 21.34
C SER A 11 -12.45 9.27 20.33
N SER A 12 -12.55 8.81 19.08
CA SER A 12 -11.58 9.15 18.03
C SER A 12 -11.66 10.61 17.57
N LEU A 13 -12.86 11.22 17.65
CA LEU A 13 -13.06 12.63 17.32
C LEU A 13 -12.53 13.62 18.38
N ILE A 14 -12.43 13.20 19.64
CA ILE A 14 -12.02 14.08 20.74
C ILE A 14 -10.49 14.25 20.81
N CYS A 15 -9.71 13.32 20.27
CA CYS A 15 -8.24 13.42 20.22
C CYS A 15 -7.69 14.30 19.07
N ALA A 16 -8.55 14.76 18.16
CA ALA A 16 -8.14 15.47 16.95
C ALA A 16 -7.88 16.97 17.14
N GLY A 17 -7.98 17.50 18.36
CA GLY A 17 -8.19 18.94 18.59
C GLY A 17 -6.94 19.82 18.80
N LEU A 18 -5.70 19.37 18.69
CA LEU A 18 -4.58 20.17 19.23
C LEU A 18 -3.29 20.24 18.39
N PHE A 19 -3.25 19.81 17.14
CA PHE A 19 -2.00 19.83 16.36
C PHE A 19 -2.16 20.56 15.03
N ALA A 20 -1.17 21.39 14.67
CA ALA A 20 -1.06 21.98 13.34
C ALA A 20 -0.96 20.87 12.27
N TYR A 21 -1.62 21.08 11.12
CA TYR A 21 -1.53 20.16 9.99
C TYR A 21 -0.16 20.28 9.33
N ASN A 22 0.59 19.19 9.33
CA ASN A 22 1.82 19.04 8.56
C ASN A 22 1.73 17.73 7.76
N PRO A 23 1.87 17.75 6.43
CA PRO A 23 2.02 16.53 5.66
C PRO A 23 3.37 15.86 5.95
N PRO A 24 3.42 14.52 6.10
CA PRO A 24 2.30 13.61 6.23
C PRO A 24 1.63 13.74 7.60
N ALA A 25 0.34 14.08 7.59
CA ALA A 25 -0.40 14.28 8.82
C ALA A 25 -0.71 12.96 9.52
N GLY A 26 -0.70 12.98 10.86
CA GLY A 26 -1.14 11.85 11.65
C GLY A 26 -0.40 10.55 11.39
N GLY A 27 0.86 10.62 10.95
CA GLY A 27 1.68 9.45 10.68
C GLY A 27 1.32 8.73 9.38
N GLN A 28 0.76 9.41 8.40
CA GLN A 28 0.52 8.87 7.06
C GLN A 28 1.78 8.25 6.45
N ASN A 29 1.59 7.22 5.66
CA ASN A 29 2.70 6.49 5.04
C ASN A 29 2.90 6.91 3.58
N VAL A 30 3.83 7.83 3.32
CA VAL A 30 4.18 8.28 1.95
C VAL A 30 4.80 7.18 1.08
N LEU A 31 5.29 6.10 1.67
CA LEU A 31 5.79 4.95 0.91
C LEU A 31 4.68 4.24 0.12
N ARG A 32 3.41 4.46 0.48
CA ARG A 32 2.25 3.96 -0.28
C ARG A 32 2.05 4.67 -1.63
N LEU A 33 2.81 5.73 -1.90
CA LEU A 33 2.71 6.50 -3.15
C LEU A 33 3.73 6.07 -4.20
N THR A 34 4.51 5.05 -3.94
CA THR A 34 5.65 4.68 -4.79
C THR A 34 5.27 3.88 -6.02
N GLU A 35 4.06 3.33 -6.08
CA GLU A 35 3.61 2.53 -7.22
C GLU A 35 2.10 2.59 -7.48
N PRO A 36 1.65 2.28 -8.72
CA PRO A 36 0.25 2.41 -9.12
C PRO A 36 -0.73 1.61 -8.26
N GLN A 37 -0.35 0.41 -7.85
CA GLN A 37 -1.25 -0.47 -7.09
C GLN A 37 -1.44 -0.03 -5.65
N LEU A 38 -0.42 0.61 -5.05
CA LEU A 38 -0.54 1.21 -3.73
C LEU A 38 -1.36 2.52 -3.74
N ILE A 39 -1.41 3.22 -4.87
CA ILE A 39 -2.14 4.48 -5.02
C ILE A 39 -3.65 4.26 -5.16
N THR A 40 -4.06 3.13 -5.71
CA THR A 40 -5.45 2.82 -6.04
C THR A 40 -6.07 1.76 -5.11
N GLY A 41 -7.21 1.21 -5.47
CA GLY A 41 -7.96 0.25 -4.67
C GLY A 41 -7.27 -1.08 -4.35
N ALA A 42 -6.06 -1.34 -4.86
CA ALA A 42 -5.26 -2.50 -4.49
C ALA A 42 -4.46 -2.30 -3.18
N HIS A 43 -4.51 -1.14 -2.56
CA HIS A 43 -3.80 -0.90 -1.31
C HIS A 43 -4.53 -1.38 -0.03
N SER A 44 -5.56 -2.19 -0.18
CA SER A 44 -6.30 -2.82 0.91
C SER A 44 -5.47 -3.85 1.69
N ALA A 45 -5.74 -3.99 2.98
CA ALA A 45 -5.21 -5.08 3.80
C ALA A 45 -5.65 -6.48 3.31
N CYS A 46 -6.64 -6.52 2.39
CA CYS A 46 -7.17 -7.72 1.75
C CYS A 46 -6.76 -7.87 0.27
N GLY A 47 -5.83 -7.05 -0.22
CA GLY A 47 -5.40 -7.10 -1.62
C GLY A 47 -6.34 -6.43 -2.62
N GLY A 48 -7.31 -5.62 -2.14
CA GLY A 48 -8.28 -4.92 -2.98
C GLY A 48 -9.55 -5.70 -3.29
N GLY A 49 -10.49 -5.09 -3.98
CA GLY A 49 -11.76 -5.71 -4.37
C GLY A 49 -11.59 -6.90 -5.31
N ILE A 50 -10.65 -6.81 -6.25
CA ILE A 50 -10.19 -7.93 -7.07
C ILE A 50 -8.78 -8.27 -6.61
N PHE A 51 -8.65 -9.47 -6.04
CA PHE A 51 -7.41 -9.91 -5.42
C PHE A 51 -6.24 -9.87 -6.41
N GLY A 52 -5.15 -9.29 -5.96
CA GLY A 52 -3.92 -9.21 -6.73
C GLY A 52 -2.74 -8.98 -5.79
N VAL A 53 -1.71 -9.80 -5.92
CA VAL A 53 -0.50 -9.73 -5.09
C VAL A 53 0.63 -9.13 -5.89
N THR A 54 1.35 -8.21 -5.26
CA THR A 54 2.62 -7.67 -5.74
C THR A 54 3.64 -7.69 -4.61
N PRO A 55 4.92 -7.57 -4.88
CA PRO A 55 5.92 -7.39 -3.81
C PRO A 55 5.56 -6.25 -2.84
N ALA A 56 4.99 -5.16 -3.34
CA ALA A 56 4.60 -4.03 -2.51
C ALA A 56 3.35 -4.28 -1.63
N SER A 57 2.62 -5.35 -1.84
CA SER A 57 1.54 -5.76 -0.92
C SER A 57 2.02 -5.95 0.52
N ILE A 58 3.33 -6.23 0.72
CA ILE A 58 3.99 -6.37 2.02
C ILE A 58 3.86 -5.11 2.90
N VAL A 59 3.75 -3.92 2.29
CA VAL A 59 3.60 -2.63 3.00
C VAL A 59 2.22 -2.52 3.67
N ASN A 60 1.21 -3.15 3.09
CA ASN A 60 -0.16 -3.12 3.60
C ASN A 60 -0.42 -4.24 4.59
N ASN A 61 -0.08 -5.45 4.19
CA ASN A 61 -0.25 -6.64 5.00
C ASN A 61 0.74 -7.72 4.53
N PRO A 62 1.76 -8.07 5.31
CA PRO A 62 2.76 -9.05 4.89
C PRO A 62 2.18 -10.45 4.61
N ALA A 63 1.00 -10.79 5.12
CA ALA A 63 0.36 -12.08 4.85
C ALA A 63 -0.12 -12.23 3.40
N LEU A 64 -0.37 -11.12 2.68
CA LEU A 64 -0.88 -11.17 1.31
C LEU A 64 0.11 -11.83 0.34
N THR A 65 1.39 -11.67 0.57
CA THR A 65 2.42 -12.17 -0.34
C THR A 65 2.50 -13.70 -0.38
N ALA A 66 1.91 -14.40 0.61
CA ALA A 66 1.80 -15.85 0.62
C ALA A 66 1.02 -16.44 -0.57
N TRP A 67 0.09 -15.65 -1.13
CA TRP A 67 -0.81 -16.11 -2.19
C TRP A 67 -0.21 -16.06 -3.60
N GLU A 68 0.96 -15.48 -3.78
CA GLU A 68 1.67 -15.54 -5.07
C GLU A 68 2.78 -16.60 -4.97
N GLN A 69 2.62 -17.66 -5.75
CA GLN A 69 3.55 -18.79 -5.77
C GLN A 69 4.49 -18.77 -6.98
N ARG A 70 4.46 -17.70 -7.75
CA ARG A 70 5.39 -17.46 -8.87
C ARG A 70 6.50 -16.49 -8.45
N ILE A 71 7.65 -16.57 -9.09
CA ILE A 71 8.66 -15.52 -8.97
C ILE A 71 8.09 -14.25 -9.61
N THR A 72 8.00 -13.19 -8.82
CA THR A 72 7.42 -11.91 -9.25
C THR A 72 8.46 -10.81 -9.14
N LEU A 73 8.57 -10.03 -10.20
CA LEU A 73 9.41 -8.84 -10.28
C LEU A 73 8.50 -7.63 -10.47
N ASP A 74 8.77 -6.57 -9.74
CA ASP A 74 8.02 -5.32 -9.81
C ASP A 74 8.97 -4.13 -9.93
N ALA A 75 8.59 -3.14 -10.73
CA ALA A 75 9.29 -1.88 -10.85
C ALA A 75 8.30 -0.76 -11.17
N ALA A 76 8.35 0.32 -10.42
CA ALA A 76 7.49 1.46 -10.65
C ALA A 76 8.18 2.80 -10.37
N GLY A 77 7.62 3.87 -10.94
CA GLY A 77 8.02 5.24 -10.69
C GLY A 77 6.81 6.14 -10.57
N THR A 78 6.88 7.11 -9.68
CA THR A 78 5.84 8.10 -9.43
C THR A 78 6.43 9.50 -9.52
N ALA A 79 5.77 10.39 -10.24
CA ALA A 79 6.05 11.81 -10.24
C ALA A 79 5.09 12.53 -9.31
N PHE A 80 5.59 13.39 -8.44
CA PHE A 80 4.81 14.33 -7.63
C PHE A 80 4.90 15.70 -8.26
N VAL A 81 3.74 16.31 -8.53
CA VAL A 81 3.66 17.61 -9.19
C VAL A 81 2.79 18.53 -8.34
N SER A 82 3.38 19.62 -7.83
CA SER A 82 2.61 20.68 -7.18
C SER A 82 1.90 21.55 -8.22
N THR A 83 0.66 21.90 -7.96
CA THR A 83 -0.14 22.84 -8.75
C THR A 83 -0.14 24.25 -8.16
N ASN A 84 0.58 24.47 -7.06
CA ASN A 84 0.70 25.77 -6.44
C ASN A 84 1.52 26.73 -7.35
N SER A 85 1.00 27.94 -7.60
CA SER A 85 1.65 28.94 -8.46
C SER A 85 2.88 29.57 -7.81
N ASP A 86 2.92 29.60 -6.48
CA ASP A 86 3.90 30.35 -5.69
C ASP A 86 5.14 29.54 -5.34
N ASP A 87 5.20 28.29 -5.78
CA ASP A 87 6.32 27.38 -5.51
C ASP A 87 7.32 27.36 -6.66
N ASP A 88 8.59 27.63 -6.36
CA ASP A 88 9.69 27.52 -7.34
C ASP A 88 10.11 26.06 -7.56
N HIS A 89 9.90 25.18 -6.57
CA HIS A 89 10.19 23.75 -6.62
C HIS A 89 8.90 22.93 -6.61
N LYS A 90 8.46 22.52 -7.81
CA LYS A 90 7.14 21.88 -8.02
C LYS A 90 7.19 20.38 -8.23
N LEU A 91 8.37 19.80 -8.25
CA LEU A 91 8.56 18.42 -8.66
C LEU A 91 9.22 17.60 -7.57
N GLY A 92 8.62 16.47 -7.27
CA GLY A 92 9.19 15.38 -6.52
C GLY A 92 8.99 14.06 -7.24
N GLY A 93 9.40 12.98 -6.63
CA GLY A 93 9.23 11.67 -7.24
C GLY A 93 9.41 10.53 -6.27
N ALA A 94 9.07 9.35 -6.74
CA ALA A 94 9.35 8.11 -6.03
C ALA A 94 9.66 6.98 -7.03
N ILE A 95 10.41 6.00 -6.55
CA ILE A 95 10.65 4.76 -7.27
C ILE A 95 10.41 3.58 -6.33
N SER A 96 9.98 2.46 -6.89
CA SER A 96 9.96 1.19 -6.20
C SER A 96 10.52 0.07 -7.06
N GLY A 97 11.04 -0.96 -6.41
CA GLY A 97 11.46 -2.19 -7.06
C GLY A 97 11.29 -3.35 -6.09
N GLY A 98 10.59 -4.38 -6.53
CA GLY A 98 10.19 -5.50 -5.69
C GLY A 98 10.54 -6.85 -6.30
N LEU A 99 10.77 -7.81 -5.41
CA LEU A 99 11.03 -9.21 -5.75
C LEU A 99 10.29 -10.10 -4.76
N LEU A 100 9.56 -11.07 -5.30
CA LEU A 100 8.90 -12.11 -4.53
C LEU A 100 9.40 -13.47 -5.01
N ILE A 101 9.85 -14.29 -4.08
CA ILE A 101 10.44 -15.62 -4.36
C ILE A 101 9.73 -16.64 -3.49
N PRO A 102 8.90 -17.50 -4.07
CA PRO A 102 8.33 -18.64 -3.36
C PRO A 102 9.39 -19.73 -3.14
N SER A 103 9.32 -20.34 -1.99
CA SER A 103 10.11 -21.50 -1.62
C SER A 103 9.18 -22.59 -1.07
N ARG A 104 9.71 -23.79 -0.83
CA ARG A 104 8.94 -24.86 -0.20
C ARG A 104 8.44 -24.55 1.23
N TRP A 105 9.05 -23.57 1.90
CA TRP A 105 8.76 -23.25 3.30
C TRP A 105 7.91 -22.01 3.47
N CYS A 106 8.17 -20.98 2.67
CA CYS A 106 7.52 -19.67 2.74
C CYS A 106 7.74 -18.92 1.44
N VAL A 107 7.02 -17.83 1.30
CA VAL A 107 7.25 -16.83 0.27
C VAL A 107 8.08 -15.71 0.86
N SER A 108 9.22 -15.43 0.27
CA SER A 108 10.12 -14.34 0.67
C SER A 108 9.89 -13.15 -0.23
N THR A 109 9.77 -11.97 0.36
CA THR A 109 9.54 -10.71 -0.36
C THR A 109 10.60 -9.70 0.02
N LEU A 110 11.14 -9.02 -0.99
CA LEU A 110 12.03 -7.88 -0.86
C LEU A 110 11.44 -6.70 -1.62
N LEU A 111 11.47 -5.53 -1.01
CA LEU A 111 10.98 -4.29 -1.60
C LEU A 111 11.96 -3.15 -1.29
N PHE A 112 12.36 -2.43 -2.31
CA PHE A 112 13.08 -1.18 -2.22
C PHE A 112 12.15 -0.03 -2.60
N GLN A 113 12.18 1.07 -1.85
CA GLN A 113 11.42 2.28 -2.13
C GLN A 113 12.28 3.51 -1.89
N GLY A 114 12.35 4.39 -2.87
CA GLY A 114 12.97 5.70 -2.78
C GLY A 114 11.91 6.78 -2.97
N VAL A 115 11.94 7.82 -2.14
CA VAL A 115 10.98 8.94 -2.21
C VAL A 115 11.76 10.24 -2.08
N TRP A 116 11.48 11.20 -2.97
CA TRP A 116 12.07 12.54 -3.02
C TRP A 116 10.96 13.58 -2.95
N THR A 117 10.84 14.22 -1.78
CA THR A 117 9.73 15.12 -1.45
C THR A 117 10.24 16.36 -0.70
N GLU A 118 11.17 17.09 -1.35
CA GLU A 118 11.69 18.37 -0.81
C GLU A 118 11.11 19.56 -1.56
N PHE A 119 9.79 19.68 -1.63
CA PHE A 119 9.11 20.82 -2.20
C PHE A 119 8.06 21.37 -1.22
N MET A 120 7.65 22.62 -1.41
CA MET A 120 6.89 23.39 -0.41
C MET A 120 5.59 22.71 0.04
N ASP A 121 4.85 22.08 -0.88
CA ASP A 121 3.57 21.43 -0.57
C ASP A 121 3.74 20.02 0.03
N MET A 122 4.95 19.48 0.05
CA MET A 122 5.26 18.18 0.64
C MET A 122 6.70 18.12 1.18
N PRO A 123 7.04 18.91 2.21
CA PRO A 123 8.41 19.04 2.72
C PRO A 123 8.76 17.89 3.67
N VAL A 124 8.74 16.64 3.19
CA VAL A 124 8.94 15.45 4.02
C VAL A 124 10.41 15.01 4.05
N GLY A 125 11.21 15.49 3.11
CA GLY A 125 12.58 15.06 2.88
C GLY A 125 12.68 13.85 1.95
N ASN A 126 13.91 13.45 1.68
CA ASN A 126 14.20 12.30 0.82
C ASN A 126 14.38 11.04 1.67
N SER A 127 13.80 9.93 1.26
CA SER A 127 13.94 8.67 2.00
C SER A 127 14.27 7.50 1.08
N LEU A 128 15.08 6.58 1.62
CA LEU A 128 15.35 5.28 1.04
C LEU A 128 14.91 4.22 2.04
N ASN A 129 14.11 3.26 1.58
CA ASN A 129 13.53 2.24 2.43
C ASN A 129 13.74 0.85 1.84
N PHE A 130 14.05 -0.10 2.69
CA PHE A 130 14.21 -1.51 2.38
C PHE A 130 13.27 -2.31 3.27
N THR A 131 12.33 -3.02 2.66
CA THR A 131 11.41 -3.90 3.36
C THR A 131 11.70 -5.34 2.95
N GLY A 132 11.89 -6.20 3.92
CA GLY A 132 12.03 -7.64 3.70
C GLY A 132 11.06 -8.40 4.58
N GLY A 133 10.48 -9.49 4.07
CA GLY A 133 9.55 -10.28 4.86
C GLY A 133 9.36 -11.68 4.32
N VAL A 134 8.67 -12.46 5.13
CA VAL A 134 8.27 -13.83 4.82
C VAL A 134 6.81 -14.04 5.17
N SER A 135 6.13 -14.80 4.35
CA SER A 135 4.73 -15.16 4.53
C SER A 135 4.49 -16.64 4.22
N LYS A 136 3.44 -17.19 4.80
CA LYS A 136 3.09 -18.59 4.65
C LYS A 136 1.59 -18.80 4.74
N ASP A 137 1.06 -19.64 3.86
CA ASP A 137 -0.27 -20.20 3.98
C ASP A 137 -0.24 -21.28 5.07
N ILE A 138 -1.05 -21.07 6.09
CA ILE A 138 -1.23 -22.04 7.18
C ILE A 138 -2.29 -23.06 6.80
N THR A 139 -3.32 -22.59 6.10
CA THR A 139 -4.37 -23.40 5.49
C THR A 139 -4.71 -22.82 4.13
N ASP A 140 -5.55 -23.49 3.34
CA ASP A 140 -6.09 -22.95 2.08
C ASP A 140 -6.87 -21.63 2.23
N GLN A 141 -7.20 -21.24 3.45
CA GLN A 141 -7.97 -20.04 3.74
C GLN A 141 -7.20 -19.00 4.55
N VAL A 142 -6.17 -19.41 5.29
CA VAL A 142 -5.46 -18.55 6.25
C VAL A 142 -4.01 -18.41 5.88
N SER A 143 -3.54 -17.18 5.75
CA SER A 143 -2.13 -16.88 5.67
C SER A 143 -1.67 -15.93 6.76
N VAL A 144 -0.39 -16.01 7.09
CA VAL A 144 0.28 -15.13 8.04
C VAL A 144 1.58 -14.63 7.44
N GLY A 145 2.03 -13.47 7.91
CA GLY A 145 3.28 -12.89 7.44
C GLY A 145 3.92 -11.99 8.46
N ILE A 146 5.21 -11.85 8.33
CA ILE A 146 6.03 -10.92 9.11
C ILE A 146 6.98 -10.19 8.17
N SER A 147 7.22 -8.92 8.43
CA SER A 147 8.19 -8.13 7.70
C SER A 147 8.98 -7.19 8.61
N GLY A 148 10.15 -6.77 8.13
CA GLY A 148 10.97 -5.73 8.72
C GLY A 148 11.25 -4.65 7.68
N ASN A 149 11.26 -3.41 8.10
CA ASN A 149 11.62 -2.26 7.29
C ASN A 149 12.82 -1.54 7.93
N PHE A 150 13.76 -1.13 7.08
CA PHE A 150 14.83 -0.23 7.42
C PHE A 150 14.82 0.96 6.48
N GLY A 151 14.82 2.18 7.03
CA GLY A 151 14.76 3.41 6.24
C GLY A 151 15.81 4.42 6.66
N LEU A 152 16.23 5.21 5.68
CA LEU A 152 17.11 6.37 5.85
C LEU A 152 16.37 7.61 5.35
N LEU A 153 16.38 8.68 6.13
CA LEU A 153 15.85 10.00 5.79
C LEU A 153 17.01 10.99 5.68
N TYR A 154 17.00 11.80 4.65
CA TYR A 154 18.02 12.82 4.41
C TYR A 154 17.44 13.96 3.54
N GLY A 155 18.10 15.12 3.56
CA GLY A 155 17.75 16.27 2.73
C GLY A 155 18.22 17.57 3.31
N ASP A 156 17.97 18.67 2.58
CA ASP A 156 18.33 20.02 3.01
C ASP A 156 17.30 20.61 3.99
N VAL A 157 16.03 20.16 3.87
CA VAL A 157 14.91 20.62 4.69
C VAL A 157 14.74 19.78 5.96
N THR A 158 15.25 18.54 5.95
CA THR A 158 15.11 17.61 7.07
C THR A 158 16.47 17.21 7.62
N LYS A 159 16.56 17.01 8.94
CA LYS A 159 17.73 16.39 9.53
C LYS A 159 17.79 14.91 9.16
N SER A 160 19.00 14.40 8.95
CA SER A 160 19.20 12.97 8.72
C SER A 160 18.65 12.15 9.88
N ASP A 161 17.86 11.13 9.56
CA ASP A 161 17.28 10.20 10.52
C ASP A 161 17.25 8.78 9.92
N TRP A 162 16.95 7.80 10.75
CA TRP A 162 16.75 6.43 10.33
C TRP A 162 15.52 5.83 10.99
N SER A 163 14.93 4.86 10.33
CA SER A 163 13.80 4.08 10.83
C SER A 163 14.16 2.59 10.84
N ALA A 164 13.64 1.87 11.82
CA ALA A 164 13.68 0.41 11.86
C ALA A 164 12.41 -0.10 12.51
N SER A 165 11.59 -0.79 11.76
CA SER A 165 10.29 -1.24 12.22
C SER A 165 9.96 -2.62 11.69
N GLY A 166 9.03 -3.29 12.35
CA GLY A 166 8.48 -4.57 11.92
C GLY A 166 6.99 -4.46 11.63
N ALA A 167 6.46 -5.46 10.94
CA ALA A 167 5.03 -5.63 10.74
C ALA A 167 4.64 -7.09 10.88
N LEU A 168 3.41 -7.30 11.33
CA LEU A 168 2.74 -8.61 11.42
C LEU A 168 1.44 -8.53 10.64
N GLY A 169 1.06 -9.62 9.97
CA GLY A 169 -0.19 -9.66 9.24
C GLY A 169 -0.83 -11.03 9.26
N ALA A 170 -2.15 -11.00 9.12
CA ALA A 170 -2.97 -12.18 8.88
C ALA A 170 -4.00 -11.86 7.80
N TYR A 171 -4.36 -12.86 7.06
CA TYR A 171 -5.34 -12.80 5.98
C TYR A 171 -6.20 -14.05 6.04
N TYR A 172 -7.49 -13.88 5.81
CA TYR A 172 -8.46 -14.96 5.78
C TYR A 172 -9.35 -14.87 4.55
N ASN A 173 -9.33 -15.90 3.73
CA ASN A 173 -10.24 -16.08 2.60
C ASN A 173 -11.44 -16.91 3.06
N PHE A 174 -12.58 -16.27 3.20
CA PHE A 174 -13.82 -16.93 3.56
C PHE A 174 -14.43 -17.69 2.36
N GLY A 175 -14.11 -17.24 1.13
CA GLY A 175 -14.68 -17.77 -0.08
C GLY A 175 -16.02 -17.16 -0.44
N ASP A 176 -16.87 -17.93 -1.13
CA ASP A 176 -18.16 -17.44 -1.62
C ASP A 176 -19.23 -17.50 -0.51
N LEU A 177 -19.94 -16.41 -0.31
CA LEU A 177 -21.00 -16.27 0.68
C LEU A 177 -22.28 -15.70 0.05
N GLY A 178 -23.20 -16.56 -0.32
CA GLY A 178 -24.45 -16.16 -0.98
C GLY A 178 -24.21 -15.47 -2.32
N PRO A 179 -24.65 -14.20 -2.50
CA PRO A 179 -24.43 -13.48 -3.75
C PRO A 179 -23.04 -12.86 -3.88
N VAL A 180 -22.22 -12.91 -2.83
CA VAL A 180 -20.89 -12.31 -2.76
C VAL A 180 -19.85 -13.40 -2.95
N SER A 181 -18.93 -13.20 -3.89
CA SER A 181 -17.83 -14.12 -4.14
C SER A 181 -16.53 -13.61 -3.55
N ASP A 182 -15.68 -14.55 -3.17
CA ASP A 182 -14.31 -14.27 -2.73
C ASP A 182 -14.25 -13.24 -1.57
N LEU A 183 -15.09 -13.47 -0.54
CA LEU A 183 -15.11 -12.65 0.66
C LEU A 183 -13.83 -12.85 1.46
N ARG A 184 -13.14 -11.77 1.78
CA ARG A 184 -11.81 -11.78 2.39
C ARG A 184 -11.70 -10.78 3.53
N PHE A 185 -10.92 -11.16 4.54
CA PHE A 185 -10.60 -10.32 5.69
C PHE A 185 -9.08 -10.23 5.84
N GLY A 186 -8.60 -9.04 6.16
CA GLY A 186 -7.19 -8.83 6.45
C GLY A 186 -7.02 -7.99 7.71
N VAL A 187 -5.98 -8.30 8.46
CA VAL A 187 -5.53 -7.49 9.58
C VAL A 187 -4.02 -7.40 9.56
N SER A 188 -3.49 -6.23 9.82
CA SER A 188 -2.06 -6.03 9.99
C SER A 188 -1.77 -5.03 11.11
N ILE A 189 -0.59 -5.17 11.70
CA ILE A 189 0.00 -4.20 12.61
C ILE A 189 1.33 -3.83 12.00
N ASN A 190 1.44 -2.60 11.53
CA ASN A 190 2.60 -2.10 10.80
C ASN A 190 3.40 -1.12 11.65
N ASN A 191 4.67 -0.91 11.29
CA ASN A 191 5.54 0.09 11.90
C ASN A 191 5.75 -0.11 13.41
N LEU A 192 5.95 -1.35 13.84
CA LEU A 192 6.35 -1.70 15.20
C LEU A 192 7.84 -1.40 15.37
N GLY A 193 8.20 -0.26 15.95
CA GLY A 193 9.59 0.13 16.17
C GLY A 193 9.83 1.62 16.00
N LYS A 194 11.07 1.98 15.63
CA LYS A 194 11.45 3.38 15.38
C LYS A 194 10.99 3.81 13.99
N VAL A 195 10.21 4.87 13.93
CA VAL A 195 9.81 5.58 12.72
C VAL A 195 10.64 6.86 12.55
N PHE A 196 10.52 7.56 11.42
CA PHE A 196 11.16 8.87 11.24
C PHE A 196 10.51 9.90 12.14
N THR A 197 11.33 10.67 12.86
CA THR A 197 10.89 11.68 13.84
C THR A 197 11.55 13.03 13.65
N ASN A 198 12.61 13.12 12.85
CA ASN A 198 13.42 14.34 12.65
C ASN A 198 13.01 15.09 11.36
N THR A 199 11.76 15.02 10.97
CA THR A 199 11.23 15.85 9.90
C THR A 199 10.99 17.27 10.45
N GLU A 200 11.92 18.18 10.24
CA GLU A 200 11.66 19.60 10.42
C GLU A 200 10.79 20.06 9.25
N THR A 201 9.49 19.98 9.39
CA THR A 201 8.61 20.57 8.39
C THR A 201 8.73 22.07 8.48
N VAL A 202 9.16 22.70 7.41
CA VAL A 202 9.07 24.15 7.25
C VAL A 202 7.58 24.52 7.38
N GLY A 203 7.27 25.40 8.34
CA GLY A 203 5.91 25.67 8.72
C GLY A 203 5.04 26.00 7.53
N ILE A 204 4.06 25.16 7.24
CA ILE A 204 2.98 25.51 6.33
C ILE A 204 2.22 26.61 7.03
N LYS A 205 2.24 27.81 6.47
CA LYS A 205 1.42 28.91 6.98
C LYS A 205 -0.03 28.45 7.00
N SER A 206 -0.57 28.36 8.21
CA SER A 206 -2.02 28.20 8.36
C SER A 206 -2.70 29.35 7.62
N ALA A 207 -3.89 29.12 7.09
CA ALA A 207 -4.74 30.16 6.50
C ALA A 207 -5.04 31.35 7.45
N LYS A 208 -4.53 31.33 8.67
CA LYS A 208 -4.66 32.33 9.72
C LYS A 208 -3.36 33.08 10.06
N ASP A 209 -2.32 33.00 9.23
CA ASP A 209 -1.05 33.75 9.41
C ASP A 209 -0.32 33.54 10.77
N GLU A 210 -0.61 32.50 11.51
CA GLU A 210 0.10 32.17 12.74
C GLU A 210 1.25 31.20 12.44
N ASP A 211 2.49 31.60 12.73
CA ASP A 211 3.66 30.74 12.74
C ASP A 211 3.51 29.71 13.87
N TYR A 212 2.95 28.56 13.57
CA TYR A 212 2.99 27.44 14.51
C TYR A 212 4.39 26.84 14.48
N GLY A 213 5.10 27.00 15.58
CA GLY A 213 6.34 26.28 15.84
C GLY A 213 6.08 24.78 15.81
N THR A 214 6.42 24.18 14.70
CA THR A 214 6.02 22.82 14.36
C THR A 214 6.96 21.82 14.98
N LYS A 215 6.44 20.96 15.85
CA LYS A 215 7.10 19.70 16.15
C LYS A 215 6.93 18.78 14.95
N PRO A 216 8.00 18.12 14.48
CA PRO A 216 7.89 17.18 13.38
C PRO A 216 6.90 16.05 13.72
N ASP A 217 5.93 15.83 12.84
CA ASP A 217 5.09 14.65 12.94
C ASP A 217 5.91 13.41 12.55
N ALA A 218 5.85 12.37 13.37
CA ALA A 218 6.49 11.10 13.07
C ALA A 218 5.75 10.41 11.92
N TRP A 219 6.50 9.85 10.97
CA TRP A 219 5.95 9.05 9.88
C TRP A 219 6.88 7.87 9.53
N PRO A 220 6.35 6.75 8.95
CA PRO A 220 4.94 6.37 9.00
C PRO A 220 4.47 6.23 10.45
N GLY A 221 3.16 6.23 10.69
CA GLY A 221 2.61 6.16 12.05
C GLY A 221 3.08 4.91 12.79
N ILE A 222 3.64 5.09 13.97
CA ILE A 222 4.07 3.99 14.84
C ILE A 222 2.87 3.10 15.21
N CYS A 223 3.06 1.79 15.21
CA CYS A 223 2.02 0.83 15.59
C CYS A 223 0.69 1.06 14.85
N THR A 224 0.74 1.18 13.53
CA THR A 224 -0.47 1.35 12.71
C THR A 224 -1.24 0.05 12.65
N ILE A 225 -2.40 -0.01 13.29
CA ILE A 225 -3.34 -1.12 13.15
C ILE A 225 -4.17 -0.88 11.89
N ARG A 226 -4.29 -1.90 11.06
CA ARG A 226 -5.10 -1.87 9.85
C ARG A 226 -5.98 -3.10 9.76
N THR A 227 -7.24 -2.91 9.42
CA THR A 227 -8.21 -3.98 9.20
C THR A 227 -8.96 -3.71 7.90
N GLY A 228 -9.26 -4.76 7.16
CA GLY A 228 -9.98 -4.61 5.91
C GLY A 228 -10.88 -5.80 5.60
N VAL A 229 -11.83 -5.53 4.73
CA VAL A 229 -12.72 -6.51 4.12
C VAL A 229 -12.79 -6.23 2.63
N ALA A 230 -12.79 -7.28 1.82
CA ALA A 230 -12.95 -7.16 0.37
C ALA A 230 -13.77 -8.32 -0.18
N ALA A 231 -14.46 -8.08 -1.30
CA ALA A 231 -15.25 -9.10 -1.97
C ALA A 231 -15.52 -8.75 -3.42
N VAL A 232 -15.90 -9.75 -4.21
CA VAL A 232 -16.38 -9.61 -5.57
C VAL A 232 -17.90 -9.70 -5.55
N PHE A 233 -18.58 -8.59 -5.93
CA PHE A 233 -20.03 -8.48 -5.93
C PHE A 233 -20.69 -8.91 -7.24
N ILE A 234 -19.96 -8.77 -8.35
CA ILE A 234 -20.39 -9.24 -9.66
C ILE A 234 -19.26 -10.08 -10.23
N LYS A 235 -19.56 -11.36 -10.48
CA LYS A 235 -18.61 -12.30 -11.07
C LYS A 235 -19.28 -12.90 -12.31
N GLN A 236 -18.83 -12.46 -13.47
CA GLN A 236 -19.31 -12.95 -14.77
C GLN A 236 -18.12 -13.41 -15.62
N GLN A 237 -18.40 -14.13 -16.71
CA GLN A 237 -17.37 -14.67 -17.57
C GLN A 237 -16.47 -13.58 -18.17
N ASP A 238 -17.07 -12.43 -18.54
CA ASP A 238 -16.34 -11.35 -19.22
C ASP A 238 -15.95 -10.20 -18.28
N PHE A 239 -16.60 -10.06 -17.12
CA PHE A 239 -16.25 -8.97 -16.20
C PHE A 239 -16.53 -9.32 -14.74
N ASN A 240 -15.70 -8.77 -13.87
CA ASN A 240 -15.84 -8.83 -12.42
C ASN A 240 -15.84 -7.42 -11.83
N LEU A 241 -16.64 -7.22 -10.79
CA LEU A 241 -16.65 -6.00 -10.00
C LEU A 241 -16.43 -6.35 -8.54
N GLY A 242 -15.36 -5.86 -7.96
CA GLY A 242 -15.03 -6.05 -6.56
C GLY A 242 -14.91 -4.73 -5.83
N ALA A 243 -15.12 -4.77 -4.52
CA ALA A 243 -14.93 -3.63 -3.64
C ALA A 243 -14.16 -4.03 -2.39
N SER A 244 -13.49 -3.05 -1.80
CA SER A 244 -12.79 -3.18 -0.52
C SER A 244 -13.10 -2.02 0.40
N PHE A 245 -13.01 -2.29 1.69
CA PHE A 245 -13.15 -1.30 2.75
C PHE A 245 -12.11 -1.58 3.82
N ASP A 246 -11.28 -0.58 4.11
CA ASP A 246 -10.25 -0.66 5.14
C ASP A 246 -10.39 0.46 6.16
N LEU A 247 -9.98 0.15 7.37
CA LEU A 247 -9.87 1.07 8.47
C LEU A 247 -8.47 0.99 9.06
N SER A 248 -7.80 2.12 9.14
CA SER A 248 -6.45 2.22 9.69
C SER A 248 -6.38 3.24 10.82
N TYR A 249 -5.52 2.96 11.80
CA TYR A 249 -5.26 3.80 12.97
C TYR A 249 -3.76 4.09 13.08
N PRO A 250 -3.24 5.06 12.30
CA PRO A 250 -1.82 5.43 12.35
C PRO A 250 -1.48 6.05 13.70
N GLY A 251 -0.56 5.41 14.45
CA GLY A 251 -0.06 5.92 15.73
C GLY A 251 -1.12 6.15 16.81
N PHE A 252 -2.33 5.62 16.65
CA PHE A 252 -3.52 5.93 17.46
C PHE A 252 -3.90 7.42 17.50
N GLN A 253 -3.35 8.22 16.58
CA GLN A 253 -3.57 9.67 16.53
C GLN A 253 -4.49 10.09 15.38
N ASN A 254 -4.80 9.18 14.48
CA ASN A 254 -5.58 9.44 13.29
C ASN A 254 -6.47 8.23 12.96
N VAL A 255 -7.48 8.48 12.15
CA VAL A 255 -8.33 7.44 11.56
C VAL A 255 -8.37 7.68 10.07
N VAL A 256 -8.00 6.66 9.31
CA VAL A 256 -8.05 6.68 7.86
C VAL A 256 -8.99 5.60 7.38
N VAL A 257 -9.95 5.97 6.57
CA VAL A 257 -10.92 5.07 5.92
C VAL A 257 -10.58 5.00 4.44
N ASP A 258 -10.25 3.82 3.97
CA ASP A 258 -10.01 3.55 2.55
C ASP A 258 -11.17 2.73 1.97
N THR A 259 -11.70 3.16 0.84
CA THR A 259 -12.69 2.40 0.07
C THR A 259 -12.20 2.22 -1.35
N GLY A 260 -12.22 1.00 -1.85
CA GLY A 260 -11.75 0.67 -3.19
C GLY A 260 -12.84 0.03 -4.05
N LEU A 261 -12.89 0.41 -5.32
CA LEU A 261 -13.68 -0.25 -6.35
C LEU A 261 -12.75 -0.71 -7.45
N GLN A 262 -12.89 -1.96 -7.89
CA GLN A 262 -12.12 -2.52 -8.98
C GLN A 262 -13.05 -3.23 -9.98
N PHE A 263 -12.89 -2.86 -11.23
CA PHE A 263 -13.54 -3.50 -12.36
C PHE A 263 -12.50 -4.24 -13.20
N GLN A 264 -12.74 -5.50 -13.50
CA GLN A 264 -11.89 -6.32 -14.37
C GLN A 264 -12.70 -6.77 -15.57
N PHE A 265 -12.18 -6.50 -16.75
CA PHE A 265 -12.72 -7.00 -18.00
C PHE A 265 -11.84 -8.12 -18.54
N ARG A 266 -12.37 -9.35 -18.53
CA ARG A 266 -11.58 -10.59 -18.75
C ARG A 266 -10.33 -10.57 -17.88
N ASP A 267 -9.26 -11.21 -18.29
CA ASP A 267 -7.98 -11.14 -17.60
C ASP A 267 -7.04 -10.05 -18.15
N PHE A 268 -7.54 -9.20 -19.03
CA PHE A 268 -6.71 -8.27 -19.79
C PHE A 268 -6.69 -6.86 -19.17
N LEU A 269 -7.83 -6.32 -18.78
CA LEU A 269 -7.98 -4.94 -18.33
C LEU A 269 -8.53 -4.90 -16.91
N LYS A 270 -7.86 -4.15 -16.04
CA LYS A 270 -8.37 -3.80 -14.71
C LYS A 270 -8.37 -2.29 -14.53
N VAL A 271 -9.51 -1.75 -14.11
CA VAL A 271 -9.69 -0.35 -13.72
C VAL A 271 -9.93 -0.31 -12.22
N SER A 272 -9.19 0.52 -11.51
CA SER A 272 -9.27 0.66 -10.06
C SER A 272 -9.54 2.11 -9.69
N SER A 273 -10.32 2.30 -8.64
CA SER A 273 -10.55 3.62 -8.04
C SER A 273 -10.63 3.46 -6.54
N SER A 274 -10.11 4.42 -5.78
CA SER A 274 -10.24 4.42 -4.34
C SER A 274 -10.43 5.82 -3.76
N TRP A 275 -11.13 5.87 -2.63
CA TRP A 275 -11.27 7.06 -1.81
C TRP A 275 -10.58 6.81 -0.48
N GLU A 276 -9.70 7.71 -0.14
CA GLU A 276 -9.03 7.75 1.16
C GLU A 276 -9.57 8.94 1.94
N LEU A 277 -10.19 8.69 3.06
CA LEU A 277 -10.75 9.71 3.95
C LEU A 277 -9.91 9.74 5.22
N ASP A 278 -9.09 10.75 5.35
CA ASP A 278 -8.22 10.99 6.49
C ASP A 278 -8.89 11.99 7.44
N ALA A 279 -9.14 11.56 8.69
CA ALA A 279 -9.85 12.39 9.66
C ALA A 279 -9.08 13.67 10.00
N ARG A 280 -7.74 13.65 10.02
CA ARG A 280 -6.94 14.85 10.29
C ARG A 280 -6.97 15.84 9.12
N GLU A 281 -6.95 15.37 7.88
CA GLU A 281 -7.09 16.25 6.71
C GLU A 281 -8.43 16.98 6.73
N PHE A 282 -9.51 16.31 7.17
CA PHE A 282 -10.81 16.98 7.32
C PHE A 282 -10.82 18.08 8.39
N VAL A 283 -10.14 17.84 9.52
CA VAL A 283 -10.06 18.82 10.62
C VAL A 283 -9.29 20.07 10.19
N TYR A 284 -8.23 19.91 9.39
CA TYR A 284 -7.35 21.01 8.99
C TYR A 284 -7.69 21.64 7.63
N ASP A 285 -8.85 21.31 7.07
CA ASP A 285 -9.32 21.79 5.76
C ASP A 285 -8.36 21.50 4.58
N ALA A 286 -7.49 20.52 4.77
CA ALA A 286 -6.57 20.02 3.74
C ALA A 286 -7.14 18.80 3.00
N LYS A 287 -8.41 18.49 3.25
CA LYS A 287 -9.10 17.31 2.69
C LYS A 287 -9.03 17.28 1.18
N ASN A 288 -8.70 16.12 0.68
CA ASN A 288 -8.91 15.76 -0.71
C ASN A 288 -9.99 14.68 -0.79
N ILE A 289 -11.07 14.98 -1.47
CA ILE A 289 -12.20 14.06 -1.68
C ILE A 289 -12.22 13.44 -3.07
N LEU A 290 -11.23 13.76 -3.91
CA LEU A 290 -11.14 13.18 -5.23
C LEU A 290 -10.68 11.72 -5.14
N PRO A 291 -11.34 10.82 -5.90
CA PRO A 291 -10.88 9.44 -5.96
C PRO A 291 -9.53 9.33 -6.65
N SER A 292 -8.71 8.39 -6.22
CA SER A 292 -7.61 7.91 -7.05
C SER A 292 -8.17 7.06 -8.20
N VAL A 293 -7.46 7.04 -9.32
CA VAL A 293 -7.83 6.25 -10.49
C VAL A 293 -6.60 5.53 -11.01
N GLY A 294 -6.76 4.27 -11.40
CA GLY A 294 -5.70 3.50 -12.02
C GLY A 294 -6.24 2.54 -13.07
N VAL A 295 -5.38 2.23 -14.02
CA VAL A 295 -5.62 1.26 -15.07
C VAL A 295 -4.46 0.30 -15.18
N SER A 296 -4.74 -0.97 -15.40
CA SER A 296 -3.73 -2.00 -15.59
C SER A 296 -4.09 -2.87 -16.78
N PHE A 297 -3.08 -3.18 -17.59
CA PHE A 297 -3.20 -4.08 -18.73
C PHE A 297 -2.30 -5.28 -18.51
N LYS A 298 -2.86 -6.48 -18.59
CA LYS A 298 -2.15 -7.74 -18.48
C LYS A 298 -1.85 -8.32 -19.87
N PHE A 299 -0.63 -8.71 -20.08
CA PHE A 299 -0.14 -9.31 -21.32
C PHE A 299 0.51 -10.65 -21.00
N LEU A 300 0.25 -11.64 -21.87
CA LEU A 300 0.98 -12.90 -21.89
C LEU A 300 2.16 -12.75 -22.85
N PHE A 301 3.32 -13.16 -22.44
CA PHE A 301 4.49 -13.21 -23.33
C PHE A 301 5.13 -14.59 -23.33
N LYS A 302 5.65 -14.98 -24.50
CA LYS A 302 6.35 -16.25 -24.70
C LYS A 302 7.82 -15.96 -24.92
N SER A 303 8.68 -16.60 -24.14
CA SER A 303 10.10 -16.56 -24.35
C SER A 303 10.51 -17.50 -25.48
N LYS A 304 11.59 -17.14 -26.20
CA LYS A 304 12.12 -17.97 -27.29
C LYS A 304 12.50 -19.36 -26.77
N GLU A 305 12.18 -20.40 -27.56
CA GLU A 305 12.61 -21.77 -27.29
C GLU A 305 14.13 -21.85 -27.10
N GLY A 306 14.57 -22.63 -26.11
CA GLY A 306 15.99 -22.75 -25.75
C GLY A 306 16.57 -21.58 -24.93
N SER A 307 15.80 -20.51 -24.67
CA SER A 307 16.21 -19.45 -23.76
C SER A 307 16.34 -19.95 -22.31
N TYR A 308 17.02 -19.16 -21.48
CA TYR A 308 17.15 -19.49 -20.06
C TYR A 308 15.76 -19.62 -19.38
N LEU A 309 14.83 -18.71 -19.68
CA LEU A 309 13.48 -18.73 -19.12
C LEU A 309 12.73 -20.02 -19.55
N ALA A 310 12.79 -20.39 -20.82
CA ALA A 310 12.15 -21.61 -21.30
C ALA A 310 12.71 -22.87 -20.63
N ARG A 311 14.04 -22.93 -20.42
CA ARG A 311 14.69 -24.07 -19.73
C ARG A 311 14.31 -24.19 -18.26
N LYS A 312 13.87 -23.08 -17.62
CA LYS A 312 13.40 -23.06 -16.24
C LYS A 312 11.90 -23.33 -16.08
N GLY A 313 11.19 -23.58 -17.19
CA GLY A 313 9.74 -23.79 -17.18
C GLY A 313 8.94 -22.48 -17.21
N TRP A 314 9.58 -21.34 -17.48
CA TRP A 314 8.95 -20.03 -17.57
C TRP A 314 8.80 -19.54 -19.00
N ALA A 315 8.55 -20.49 -19.93
CA ALA A 315 8.38 -20.17 -21.34
C ALA A 315 7.23 -19.19 -21.58
N GLU A 316 6.14 -19.36 -20.87
CA GLU A 316 5.01 -18.44 -20.86
C GLU A 316 4.96 -17.73 -19.51
N SER A 317 4.85 -16.43 -19.55
CA SER A 317 4.87 -15.55 -18.37
C SER A 317 3.88 -14.41 -18.54
N GLU A 318 3.52 -13.76 -17.45
CA GLU A 318 2.60 -12.63 -17.44
C GLU A 318 3.36 -11.33 -17.17
N MET A 319 2.94 -10.27 -17.85
CA MET A 319 3.40 -8.91 -17.60
C MET A 319 2.19 -8.00 -17.45
N THR A 320 2.13 -7.25 -16.37
CA THR A 320 1.09 -6.25 -16.13
C THR A 320 1.72 -4.86 -16.16
N VAL A 321 1.23 -4.00 -17.03
CA VAL A 321 1.60 -2.58 -17.09
C VAL A 321 0.49 -1.78 -16.46
N SER A 322 0.83 -0.93 -15.49
CA SER A 322 -0.12 -0.17 -14.70
C SER A 322 0.20 1.32 -14.72
N GLY A 323 -0.85 2.13 -14.68
CA GLY A 323 -0.76 3.57 -14.44
C GLY A 323 -1.79 4.01 -13.42
N ALA A 324 -1.46 5.01 -12.60
CA ALA A 324 -2.37 5.55 -11.61
C ALA A 324 -2.17 7.05 -11.39
N TRP A 325 -3.24 7.68 -10.93
CA TRP A 325 -3.25 9.07 -10.52
C TRP A 325 -4.00 9.23 -9.20
N LYS A 326 -3.46 10.09 -8.32
CA LYS A 326 -4.08 10.51 -7.07
C LYS A 326 -3.71 11.97 -6.80
N GLN A 327 -4.68 12.77 -6.37
CA GLN A 327 -4.39 14.07 -5.77
C GLN A 327 -4.21 13.91 -4.26
N MET A 328 -3.26 14.65 -3.71
CA MET A 328 -2.95 14.66 -2.28
C MET A 328 -2.83 16.09 -1.79
N TYR A 329 -3.07 16.29 -0.52
CA TYR A 329 -2.82 17.56 0.19
C TYR A 329 -3.34 18.81 -0.56
N LYS A 330 -4.43 18.70 -1.29
CA LYS A 330 -5.05 19.80 -2.05
C LYS A 330 -4.28 20.22 -3.33
N ASN A 331 -2.95 20.25 -3.32
CA ASN A 331 -2.15 20.81 -4.41
C ASN A 331 -1.21 19.81 -5.08
N VAL A 332 -0.98 18.63 -4.52
CA VAL A 332 -0.01 17.66 -5.02
C VAL A 332 -0.70 16.59 -5.84
N ASN A 333 -0.27 16.41 -7.09
CA ASN A 333 -0.70 15.30 -7.95
C ASN A 333 0.38 14.24 -8.01
N ALA A 334 0.04 13.02 -7.64
CA ALA A 334 0.88 11.84 -7.84
C ALA A 334 0.46 11.12 -9.13
N VAL A 335 1.39 10.97 -10.08
CA VAL A 335 1.20 10.23 -11.32
C VAL A 335 2.20 9.09 -11.33
N SER A 336 1.72 7.86 -11.35
CA SER A 336 2.54 6.66 -11.23
C SER A 336 2.42 5.75 -12.45
N GLY A 337 3.53 5.11 -12.82
CA GLY A 337 3.58 4.05 -13.82
C GLY A 337 4.43 2.89 -13.31
N GLY A 338 4.03 1.66 -13.63
CA GLY A 338 4.74 0.47 -13.15
C GLY A 338 4.56 -0.74 -14.05
N VAL A 339 5.44 -1.70 -13.88
CA VAL A 339 5.44 -2.99 -14.57
C VAL A 339 5.66 -4.10 -13.57
N LEU A 340 4.72 -5.04 -13.54
CA LEU A 340 4.77 -6.27 -12.76
C LEU A 340 4.99 -7.45 -13.71
N MET A 341 5.87 -8.36 -13.36
CA MET A 341 6.23 -9.53 -14.15
C MET A 341 6.15 -10.79 -13.31
N ASN A 342 5.25 -11.70 -13.67
CA ASN A 342 5.10 -13.00 -13.02
C ASN A 342 5.68 -14.09 -13.92
N LEU A 343 6.72 -14.76 -13.45
CA LEU A 343 7.41 -15.78 -14.22
C LEU A 343 6.69 -17.13 -14.13
N GLY A 344 6.28 -17.66 -15.29
CA GLY A 344 5.45 -18.85 -15.42
C GLY A 344 3.96 -18.53 -15.31
N LEU A 345 3.12 -19.41 -15.82
CA LEU A 345 1.65 -19.28 -15.78
C LEU A 345 1.04 -20.09 -14.63
N GLU A 346 1.72 -21.14 -14.17
CA GLU A 346 1.22 -22.04 -13.15
C GLU A 346 1.61 -21.51 -11.76
N ASP A 347 0.62 -21.34 -10.91
CA ASP A 347 0.84 -21.15 -9.49
C ASP A 347 1.41 -22.45 -8.90
N ARG A 348 2.58 -22.34 -8.30
CA ARG A 348 3.18 -23.45 -7.57
C ARG A 348 2.74 -23.34 -6.13
N LYS A 349 1.73 -24.10 -5.74
CA LYS A 349 1.36 -24.21 -4.32
C LYS A 349 2.59 -24.62 -3.52
N ALA A 350 2.89 -23.87 -2.47
CA ALA A 350 3.92 -24.30 -1.54
C ALA A 350 3.52 -25.67 -0.96
N PRO A 351 4.44 -26.64 -0.88
CA PRO A 351 4.11 -27.93 -0.28
C PRO A 351 3.61 -27.72 1.15
N GLU A 352 2.56 -28.45 1.52
CA GLU A 352 2.02 -28.44 2.87
C GLU A 352 3.13 -28.74 3.88
N VAL A 353 3.21 -27.93 4.92
CA VAL A 353 4.08 -28.24 6.05
C VAL A 353 3.32 -29.24 6.91
N ILE A 354 3.66 -30.51 6.80
CA ILE A 354 3.19 -31.53 7.73
C ILE A 354 3.80 -31.21 9.09
N LEU A 355 3.02 -30.59 9.96
CA LEU A 355 3.52 -30.10 11.25
C LEU A 355 3.82 -31.23 12.23
N TRP A 356 3.25 -32.40 12.14
CA TRP A 356 3.53 -33.59 13.00
C TRP A 356 2.91 -34.85 12.40
N GLY A 357 3.75 -35.80 11.96
CA GLY A 357 3.51 -37.23 12.05
C GLY A 357 2.22 -37.81 11.44
N GLU A 358 1.95 -37.57 10.16
CA GLU A 358 1.21 -38.51 9.33
C GLU A 358 2.22 -39.16 8.35
N GLU A 359 2.76 -40.29 8.76
CA GLU A 359 3.37 -41.25 7.87
C GLU A 359 2.29 -42.12 7.24
#